data_4b24c56b0de065e42bc6714d65afe25a
#
_entry.id   4b24c56b0de065e42bc6714d65afe25a
#
_cell.length_a   1.000
_cell.length_b   1.000
_cell.length_c   1.000
_cell.angle_alpha   90.00
_cell.angle_beta   90.00
_cell.angle_gamma   90.00
#
_symmetry.space_group_name_H-M   'P 1'
#
loop_
_entity.id
_entity.type
_entity.pdbx_description
1 polymer ?
#
loop_
_entity_poly.entity_id
_entity_poly.type
_entity_poly.pdbx_seq_one_letter_code
_entity_poly.pdbx_strand_id
1 'polypeptide(L)'
;MAVLSVDILFDAAVRIQLLERTITISFADNTIRMKFPTTRRLAEFLDVPHYYVLPYFAMMEQDELVTRAERVGILTTAKGSKKMIGLMQEKYLKESNEILGTAIFKEILNKI
;
A
#
# COMPACT_ATOMS: atom_id res chain seq x y z
N MET A 1 -0.63 21.83 -10.34
CA MET A 1 0.08 21.38 -9.13
C MET A 1 -0.72 20.26 -8.48
N ALA A 2 -0.05 19.15 -8.19
CA ALA A 2 -0.73 18.01 -7.60
C ALA A 2 -1.08 18.29 -6.14
N VAL A 3 -2.34 18.08 -5.77
CA VAL A 3 -2.77 18.14 -4.38
C VAL A 3 -2.65 16.73 -3.82
N LEU A 4 -1.79 16.55 -2.83
CA LEU A 4 -1.60 15.26 -2.20
C LEU A 4 -2.73 14.96 -1.21
N SER A 5 -2.94 13.68 -0.97
CA SER A 5 -3.88 13.19 0.04
C SER A 5 -3.45 11.79 0.45
N VAL A 6 -4.00 11.29 1.55
CA VAL A 6 -3.77 9.91 1.96
C VAL A 6 -4.20 8.93 0.87
N ASP A 7 -5.32 9.19 0.22
CA ASP A 7 -5.82 8.34 -0.86
C ASP A 7 -4.85 8.30 -2.05
N ILE A 8 -4.27 9.45 -2.40
CA ILE A 8 -3.28 9.52 -3.48
C ILE A 8 -2.02 8.73 -3.12
N LEU A 9 -1.59 8.78 -1.87
CA LEU A 9 -0.43 8.01 -1.43
C LEU A 9 -0.71 6.51 -1.46
N PHE A 10 -1.90 6.08 -1.06
CA PHE A 10 -2.27 4.66 -1.15
C PHE A 10 -2.37 4.20 -2.59
N ASP A 11 -2.97 5.01 -3.46
CA ASP A 11 -3.05 4.68 -4.88
C ASP A 11 -1.64 4.58 -5.50
N ALA A 12 -0.77 5.52 -5.17
CA ALA A 12 0.63 5.50 -5.62
C ALA A 12 1.35 4.24 -5.12
N ALA A 13 1.12 3.86 -3.86
CA ALA A 13 1.73 2.66 -3.29
C ALA A 13 1.32 1.39 -4.05
N VAL A 14 0.04 1.28 -4.39
CA VAL A 14 -0.45 0.16 -5.20
C VAL A 14 0.22 0.17 -6.58
N ARG A 15 0.21 1.31 -7.25
CA ARG A 15 0.77 1.44 -8.60
C ARG A 15 2.27 1.11 -8.64
N ILE A 16 3.04 1.56 -7.65
CA ILE A 16 4.46 1.25 -7.57
C ILE A 16 4.67 -0.26 -7.52
N GLN A 17 3.92 -0.96 -6.67
CA GLN A 17 4.08 -2.41 -6.51
C GLN A 17 3.65 -3.15 -7.77
N LEU A 18 2.61 -2.68 -8.44
CA LEU A 18 2.16 -3.30 -9.70
C LEU A 18 3.19 -3.09 -10.81
N LEU A 19 3.79 -1.89 -10.90
CA LEU A 19 4.82 -1.60 -11.89
C LEU A 19 6.09 -2.41 -11.64
N GLU A 20 6.48 -2.55 -10.39
CA GLU A 20 7.65 -3.35 -10.02
C GLU A 20 7.35 -4.84 -10.02
N ARG A 21 6.10 -5.20 -10.15
CA ARG A 21 5.59 -6.58 -10.12
C ARG A 21 6.01 -7.31 -8.85
N THR A 22 6.02 -6.58 -7.74
CA THR A 22 6.42 -7.12 -6.44
C THR A 22 5.45 -6.64 -5.38
N ILE A 23 4.73 -7.59 -4.80
CA ILE A 23 3.81 -7.34 -3.69
C ILE A 23 4.23 -8.26 -2.56
N THR A 24 4.62 -7.69 -1.43
CA THR A 24 5.04 -8.47 -0.26
C THR A 24 3.92 -8.48 0.76
N ILE A 25 3.44 -9.67 1.07
CA ILE A 25 2.30 -9.86 1.98
C ILE A 25 2.73 -10.81 3.09
N SER A 26 2.45 -10.42 4.32
CA SER A 26 2.69 -11.25 5.50
C SER A 26 1.38 -11.66 6.13
N PHE A 27 1.27 -12.93 6.47
CA PHE A 27 0.10 -13.48 7.17
C PHE A 27 0.56 -13.85 8.58
N ALA A 28 0.15 -13.07 9.57
CA ALA A 28 0.51 -13.30 10.96
C ALA A 28 -0.67 -12.97 11.86
N ASP A 29 -0.94 -13.84 12.84
CA ASP A 29 -1.99 -13.60 13.84
C ASP A 29 -3.35 -13.26 13.24
N ASN A 30 -3.71 -13.93 12.15
CA ASN A 30 -4.93 -13.68 11.38
C ASN A 30 -5.00 -12.28 10.78
N THR A 31 -3.86 -11.60 10.70
CA THR A 31 -3.77 -10.26 10.14
C THR A 31 -2.97 -10.30 8.85
N ILE A 32 -3.48 -9.62 7.83
CA ILE A 32 -2.76 -9.44 6.58
C ILE A 32 -2.04 -8.11 6.65
N ARG A 33 -0.72 -8.14 6.49
CA ARG A 33 0.12 -6.94 6.43
C ARG A 33 0.86 -6.91 5.10
N MET A 34 0.88 -5.74 4.49
CA MET A 34 1.54 -5.55 3.21
C MET A 34 2.68 -4.56 3.36
N LYS A 35 3.78 -4.82 2.66
CA LYS A 35 4.89 -3.89 2.64
C LYS A 35 4.46 -2.64 1.88
N PHE A 36 4.78 -1.48 2.45
CA PHE A 36 4.43 -0.19 1.87
C PHE A 36 5.71 0.47 1.35
N PRO A 37 5.65 1.21 0.24
CA PRO A 37 6.83 1.92 -0.26
C PRO A 37 7.33 2.95 0.75
N THR A 38 8.62 3.26 0.67
CA THR A 38 9.20 4.32 1.51
C THR A 38 8.64 5.68 1.11
N THR A 39 8.74 6.64 2.01
CA THR A 39 8.31 8.01 1.72
C THR A 39 9.11 8.60 0.56
N ARG A 40 10.38 8.27 0.45
CA ARG A 40 11.22 8.71 -0.69
C ARG A 40 10.75 8.12 -2.00
N ARG A 41 10.42 6.85 -2.01
CA ARG A 41 9.92 6.19 -3.22
C ARG A 41 8.59 6.78 -3.68
N LEU A 42 7.70 7.06 -2.73
CA LEU A 42 6.43 7.72 -3.03
C LEU A 42 6.66 9.10 -3.64
N ALA A 43 7.57 9.88 -3.05
CA ALA A 43 7.89 11.22 -3.57
C ALA A 43 8.44 11.15 -4.99
N GLU A 44 9.34 10.21 -5.27
CA GLU A 44 9.88 10.01 -6.60
C GLU A 44 8.79 9.66 -7.61
N PHE A 45 7.91 8.73 -7.24
CA PHE A 45 6.83 8.28 -8.12
C PHE A 45 5.85 9.41 -8.42
N LEU A 46 5.53 10.22 -7.42
CA LEU A 46 4.59 11.33 -7.55
C LEU A 46 5.24 12.59 -8.11
N ASP A 47 6.56 12.56 -8.28
CA ASP A 47 7.34 13.68 -8.79
C ASP A 47 7.14 14.95 -7.94
N VAL A 48 7.27 14.78 -6.63
CA VAL A 48 7.18 15.88 -5.66
C VAL A 48 8.37 15.83 -4.71
N PRO A 49 8.74 16.96 -4.09
CA PRO A 49 9.76 16.94 -3.04
C PRO A 49 9.37 16.02 -1.88
N HIS A 50 10.37 15.35 -1.32
CA HIS A 50 10.14 14.38 -0.24
C HIS A 50 9.36 14.97 0.95
N TYR A 51 9.67 16.22 1.30
CA TYR A 51 9.01 16.84 2.46
C TYR A 51 7.51 17.08 2.26
N TYR A 52 7.02 17.04 1.00
CA TYR A 52 5.58 17.15 0.74
C TYR A 52 4.82 15.90 1.14
N VAL A 53 5.48 14.75 1.14
CA VAL A 53 4.86 13.46 1.48
C VAL A 53 4.76 13.26 2.99
N LEU A 54 5.71 13.83 3.75
CA LEU A 54 5.85 13.55 5.17
C LEU A 54 4.59 13.87 6.00
N PRO A 55 3.91 15.02 5.81
CA PRO A 55 2.69 15.29 6.60
C PRO A 55 1.59 14.26 6.37
N TYR A 56 1.42 13.81 5.14
CA TYR A 56 0.39 12.81 4.82
C TYR A 56 0.78 11.44 5.36
N PHE A 57 2.05 11.12 5.34
CA PHE A 57 2.53 9.88 5.96
C PHE A 57 2.28 9.89 7.46
N ALA A 58 2.52 11.01 8.14
CA ALA A 58 2.21 11.15 9.55
C ALA A 58 0.72 10.95 9.83
N MET A 59 -0.15 11.47 8.95
CA MET A 59 -1.59 11.24 9.05
C MET A 59 -1.94 9.77 8.93
N MET A 60 -1.29 9.05 8.02
CA MET A 60 -1.52 7.61 7.85
C MET A 60 -1.09 6.83 9.09
N GLU A 61 0.01 7.21 9.73
CA GLU A 61 0.43 6.59 10.99
C GLU A 61 -0.57 6.89 12.11
N GLN A 62 -1.02 8.12 12.21
CA GLN A 62 -1.98 8.54 13.22
C GLN A 62 -3.32 7.85 13.06
N ASP A 63 -3.77 7.64 11.83
CA ASP A 63 -5.01 6.94 11.52
C ASP A 63 -4.86 5.42 11.57
N GLU A 64 -3.70 4.94 11.99
CA GLU A 64 -3.42 3.50 12.12
C GLU A 64 -3.55 2.73 10.80
N LEU A 65 -3.16 3.36 9.70
CA LEU A 65 -3.16 2.71 8.40
C LEU A 65 -1.83 2.04 8.10
N VAL A 66 -0.74 2.63 8.58
CA VAL A 66 0.61 2.09 8.39
C VAL A 66 1.37 2.17 9.71
N THR A 67 2.40 1.34 9.82
CA THR A 67 3.30 1.34 10.96
C THR A 67 4.73 1.11 10.49
N ARG A 68 5.69 1.60 11.27
CA ARG A 68 7.10 1.34 10.99
C ARG A 68 7.52 0.10 11.74
N ALA A 69 8.09 -0.86 11.03
CA ALA A 69 8.63 -2.08 11.61
C ALA A 69 10.15 -2.02 11.52
N GLU A 70 10.81 -2.16 12.67
CA GLU A 70 12.27 -2.12 12.70
C GLU A 70 12.86 -3.16 11.75
N ARG A 71 13.83 -2.73 10.93
CA ARG A 71 14.54 -3.56 9.95
C ARG A 71 13.70 -4.08 8.79
N VAL A 72 12.39 -3.88 8.82
CA VAL A 72 11.49 -4.32 7.75
C VAL A 72 11.08 -3.14 6.88
N GLY A 73 10.90 -1.99 7.49
CA GLY A 73 10.43 -0.79 6.82
C GLY A 73 9.01 -0.44 7.22
N ILE A 74 8.20 -0.04 6.26
CA ILE A 74 6.82 0.37 6.50
C ILE A 74 5.89 -0.77 6.12
N LEU A 75 4.98 -1.11 7.03
CA LEU A 75 3.95 -2.13 6.80
C LEU A 75 2.57 -1.51 7.01
N THR A 76 1.58 -2.03 6.28
CA THR A 76 0.20 -1.67 6.58
C THR A 76 -0.24 -2.35 7.86
N THR A 77 -1.21 -1.75 8.53
CA THR A 77 -1.97 -2.41 9.60
C THR A 77 -3.08 -3.24 8.93
N ALA A 78 -3.89 -3.94 9.72
CA ALA A 78 -5.08 -4.63 9.17
C ALA A 78 -5.99 -3.63 8.44
N LYS A 79 -6.18 -2.45 9.03
CA LYS A 79 -7.00 -1.39 8.45
C LYS A 79 -6.41 -0.88 7.12
N GLY A 80 -5.09 -0.65 7.10
CA GLY A 80 -4.40 -0.21 5.90
C GLY A 80 -4.39 -1.27 4.80
N SER A 81 -4.26 -2.54 5.16
CA SER A 81 -4.33 -3.65 4.21
C SER A 81 -5.69 -3.70 3.53
N LYS A 82 -6.76 -3.53 4.30
CA LYS A 82 -8.11 -3.50 3.75
C LYS A 82 -8.27 -2.38 2.72
N LYS A 83 -7.75 -1.19 3.05
CA LYS A 83 -7.78 -0.05 2.14
C LYS A 83 -6.99 -0.33 0.86
N MET A 84 -5.80 -0.89 1.00
CA MET A 84 -4.92 -1.18 -0.13
C MET A 84 -5.51 -2.24 -1.05
N ILE A 85 -6.01 -3.33 -0.48
CA ILE A 85 -6.61 -4.42 -1.26
C ILE A 85 -7.92 -3.97 -1.90
N GLY A 86 -8.68 -3.10 -1.22
CA GLY A 86 -9.87 -2.49 -1.81
C GLY A 86 -9.55 -1.71 -3.08
N LEU A 87 -8.47 -0.93 -3.09
CA LEU A 87 -8.01 -0.23 -4.28
C LEU A 87 -7.61 -1.20 -5.38
N MET A 88 -6.91 -2.26 -5.03
CA MET A 88 -6.50 -3.29 -6.00
C MET A 88 -7.72 -3.93 -6.66
N GLN A 89 -8.74 -4.21 -5.87
CA GLN A 89 -9.98 -4.80 -6.39
C GLN A 89 -10.76 -3.82 -7.27
N GLU A 90 -10.89 -2.58 -6.85
CA GLU A 90 -11.72 -1.60 -7.55
C GLU A 90 -11.07 -1.05 -8.81
N LYS A 91 -9.77 -0.74 -8.74
CA LYS A 91 -9.10 -0.02 -9.83
C LYS A 91 -8.09 -0.85 -10.59
N TYR A 92 -7.54 -1.89 -9.98
CA TYR A 92 -6.40 -2.62 -10.55
C TYR A 92 -6.61 -4.13 -10.49
N LEU A 93 -7.85 -4.56 -10.71
CA LEU A 93 -8.20 -5.98 -10.59
C LEU A 93 -7.42 -6.86 -11.56
N LYS A 94 -7.31 -6.43 -12.81
CA LYS A 94 -6.60 -7.20 -13.83
C LYS A 94 -5.12 -7.37 -13.46
N GLU A 95 -4.47 -6.27 -13.15
CA GLU A 95 -3.04 -6.27 -12.82
C GLU A 95 -2.77 -7.05 -11.55
N SER A 96 -3.63 -6.92 -10.54
CA SER A 96 -3.50 -7.64 -9.28
C SER A 96 -3.64 -9.14 -9.49
N ASN A 97 -4.58 -9.57 -10.32
CA ASN A 97 -4.75 -10.98 -10.66
C ASN A 97 -3.56 -11.52 -11.45
N GLU A 98 -2.96 -10.71 -12.32
CA GLU A 98 -1.79 -11.11 -13.09
C GLU A 98 -0.57 -11.35 -12.20
N ILE A 99 -0.39 -10.53 -11.16
CA ILE A 99 0.78 -10.62 -10.29
C ILE A 99 0.59 -11.68 -9.20
N LEU A 100 -0.55 -11.67 -8.52
CA LEU A 100 -0.82 -12.58 -7.41
C LEU A 100 -1.41 -13.91 -7.83
N GLY A 101 -2.07 -13.94 -8.98
CA GLY A 101 -2.88 -15.08 -9.39
C GLY A 101 -4.30 -14.94 -8.82
N THR A 102 -5.26 -15.34 -9.64
CA THR A 102 -6.69 -15.19 -9.32
C THR A 102 -7.07 -15.92 -8.04
N ALA A 103 -6.56 -17.12 -7.83
CA ALA A 103 -6.89 -17.93 -6.66
C ALA A 103 -6.35 -17.29 -5.37
N ILE A 104 -5.11 -16.83 -5.39
CA ILE A 104 -4.47 -16.18 -4.23
C ILE A 104 -5.17 -14.87 -3.90
N PHE A 105 -5.44 -14.05 -4.90
CA PHE A 105 -6.11 -12.77 -4.68
C PHE A 105 -7.51 -12.95 -4.12
N LYS A 106 -8.25 -13.91 -4.64
CA LYS A 106 -9.59 -14.24 -4.12
C LYS A 106 -9.53 -14.66 -2.66
N GLU A 107 -8.54 -15.47 -2.30
CA GLU A 107 -8.36 -15.90 -0.92
C GLU A 107 -8.05 -14.73 0.01
N ILE A 108 -7.21 -13.80 -0.45
CA ILE A 108 -6.90 -12.57 0.31
C ILE A 108 -8.17 -11.75 0.52
N LEU A 109 -8.97 -11.56 -0.53
CA LEU A 109 -10.23 -10.82 -0.43
C LEU A 109 -11.19 -11.45 0.58
N ASN A 110 -11.22 -12.78 0.67
CA ASN A 110 -12.09 -13.46 1.61
C ASN A 110 -11.64 -13.30 3.06
N LYS A 111 -10.38 -12.98 3.31
CA LYS A 111 -9.83 -12.81 4.66
C LYS A 111 -9.90 -11.36 5.16
N ILE A 112 -10.23 -10.46 4.30
CA ILE A 112 -10.38 -9.05 4.61
C ILE A 112 -11.85 -8.69 4.76
#